data_f3b2bd98a613c478d4f52d202574c44d
#
_entry.id   f3b2bd98a613c478d4f52d202574c44d
#
_cell.length_a   1.000
_cell.length_b   1.000
_cell.length_c   1.000
_cell.angle_alpha   90.00
_cell.angle_beta   90.00
_cell.angle_gamma   90.00
#
_symmetry.space_group_name_H-M   'P 1'
#
loop_
_entity.id
_entity.type
_entity.pdbx_description
1 polymer ?
#
loop_
_entity_poly.entity_id
_entity_poly.type
_entity_poly.pdbx_seq_one_letter_code
_entity_poly.pdbx_strand_id
1 'polypeptide(L)'
;MKENELPFGSQFSPNIIDLLDVLKFTDENEGKTIQEFVRLLAERYFATSSTPEKMAGNMKISMTSYGIVTDGEVNFTDMGRELFVIQDEEELYTAFAKRILLYMNGLKLIETLRQIDLNGETATNMSVNNALIAQGFQLRQTSNNAQVMKLWLEKANILNGWRINEGRLSELIGIESEDIGPLRECELCI
;
A
#
# COMPACT_ATOMS: atom_id res chain seq x y z
N MET A 1 9.96 0.71 -7.71
CA MET A 1 8.63 0.73 -8.37
C MET A 1 8.72 1.62 -9.58
N LYS A 2 7.97 1.36 -10.65
CA LYS A 2 7.97 2.26 -11.82
C LYS A 2 7.21 3.55 -11.50
N GLU A 3 7.60 4.64 -12.18
CA GLU A 3 7.16 6.00 -11.86
C GLU A 3 5.63 6.21 -11.88
N ASN A 4 4.90 5.42 -12.69
CA ASN A 4 3.45 5.55 -12.87
C ASN A 4 2.70 4.23 -12.59
N GLU A 5 3.09 3.52 -11.55
CA GLU A 5 2.41 2.30 -11.08
C GLU A 5 2.02 2.44 -9.61
N LEU A 6 0.87 1.91 -9.23
CA LEU A 6 0.53 1.65 -7.83
C LEU A 6 0.85 0.19 -7.48
N PRO A 7 1.21 -0.11 -6.22
CA PRO A 7 1.41 -1.48 -5.79
C PRO A 7 0.21 -2.36 -6.11
N PHE A 8 0.46 -3.57 -6.59
CA PHE A 8 -0.58 -4.58 -6.71
C PHE A 8 -1.01 -5.05 -5.32
N GLY A 9 -2.30 -5.11 -5.02
CA GLY A 9 -2.67 -5.27 -3.63
C GLY A 9 -4.00 -5.93 -3.30
N SER A 10 -4.57 -6.78 -4.16
CA SER A 10 -5.92 -7.28 -3.90
C SER A 10 -6.03 -8.16 -2.64
N GLN A 11 -5.06 -8.99 -2.33
CA GLN A 11 -5.06 -9.93 -1.19
C GLN A 11 -4.18 -9.49 -0.01
N PHE A 12 -3.30 -8.51 -0.19
CA PHE A 12 -2.53 -7.89 0.87
C PHE A 12 -3.24 -6.61 1.30
N SER A 13 -4.26 -6.74 2.14
CA SER A 13 -5.18 -5.68 2.53
C SER A 13 -5.56 -5.82 4.01
N PRO A 14 -5.71 -4.72 4.75
CA PRO A 14 -6.11 -4.76 6.17
C PRO A 14 -7.47 -5.43 6.43
N ASN A 15 -8.28 -5.60 5.40
CA ASN A 15 -9.55 -6.33 5.51
C ASN A 15 -9.37 -7.86 5.49
N ILE A 16 -8.20 -8.34 5.11
CA ILE A 16 -7.91 -9.77 4.95
C ILE A 16 -6.87 -10.21 5.99
N ILE A 17 -5.89 -9.36 6.27
CA ILE A 17 -4.75 -9.70 7.10
C ILE A 17 -4.45 -8.60 8.12
N ASP A 18 -3.86 -9.00 9.24
CA ASP A 18 -3.15 -8.12 10.15
C ASP A 18 -1.68 -8.01 9.72
N LEU A 19 -1.13 -6.78 9.66
CA LEU A 19 0.22 -6.56 9.17
C LEU A 19 1.27 -7.19 10.09
N LEU A 20 1.12 -7.05 11.41
CA LEU A 20 2.06 -7.59 12.38
C LEU A 20 2.08 -9.14 12.31
N ASP A 21 0.89 -9.75 12.17
CA ASP A 21 0.76 -11.20 12.03
C ASP A 21 1.46 -11.71 10.75
N VAL A 22 1.28 -11.02 9.63
CA VAL A 22 1.93 -11.39 8.36
C VAL A 22 3.44 -11.22 8.43
N LEU A 23 3.94 -10.18 9.08
CA LEU A 23 5.39 -10.00 9.25
C LEU A 23 5.98 -11.12 10.11
N LYS A 24 5.36 -11.48 11.22
CA LYS A 24 5.78 -12.63 12.07
C LYS A 24 5.74 -13.93 11.28
N PHE A 25 4.67 -14.17 10.56
CA PHE A 25 4.55 -15.36 9.71
C PHE A 25 5.63 -15.42 8.62
N THR A 26 5.99 -14.26 8.05
CA THR A 26 7.06 -14.19 7.05
C THR A 26 8.42 -14.54 7.65
N ASP A 27 8.75 -13.99 8.82
CA ASP A 27 9.99 -14.29 9.54
C ASP A 27 10.15 -15.80 9.86
N GLU A 28 9.08 -16.42 10.35
CA GLU A 28 9.03 -17.86 10.63
C GLU A 28 9.25 -18.75 9.38
N ASN A 29 9.07 -18.17 8.20
CA ASN A 29 9.08 -18.87 6.93
C ASN A 29 10.14 -18.35 5.95
N GLU A 30 11.09 -17.53 6.41
CA GLU A 30 12.20 -17.07 5.56
C GLU A 30 13.02 -18.24 5.00
N GLY A 31 13.55 -18.06 3.81
CA GLY A 31 14.35 -19.05 3.10
C GLY A 31 13.54 -20.18 2.46
N LYS A 32 12.21 -20.21 2.62
CA LYS A 32 11.36 -21.18 1.92
C LYS A 32 11.25 -20.85 0.43
N THR A 33 11.00 -21.88 -0.36
CA THR A 33 10.63 -21.70 -1.76
C THR A 33 9.29 -20.94 -1.87
N ILE A 34 9.09 -20.25 -2.99
CA ILE A 34 7.82 -19.53 -3.25
C ILE A 34 6.63 -20.51 -3.15
N GLN A 35 6.78 -21.74 -3.65
CA GLN A 35 5.70 -22.72 -3.65
C GLN A 35 5.30 -23.14 -2.22
N GLU A 36 6.28 -23.43 -1.36
CA GLU A 36 6.03 -23.76 0.04
C GLU A 36 5.38 -22.60 0.80
N PHE A 37 5.89 -21.38 0.60
CA PHE A 37 5.34 -20.19 1.25
C PHE A 37 3.91 -19.92 0.82
N VAL A 38 3.63 -19.99 -0.48
CA VAL A 38 2.26 -19.81 -1.02
C VAL A 38 1.31 -20.86 -0.44
N ARG A 39 1.75 -22.14 -0.33
CA ARG A 39 0.94 -23.18 0.31
C ARG A 39 0.62 -22.85 1.77
N LEU A 40 1.61 -22.40 2.54
CA LEU A 40 1.43 -22.01 3.95
C LEU A 40 0.56 -20.77 4.11
N LEU A 41 0.69 -19.76 3.24
CA LEU A 41 -0.21 -18.62 3.18
C LEU A 41 -1.66 -19.03 2.87
N ALA A 42 -1.83 -20.00 1.96
CA ALA A 42 -3.15 -20.53 1.60
C ALA A 42 -3.83 -21.19 2.80
N GLU A 43 -3.07 -22.04 3.52
CA GLU A 43 -3.55 -22.71 4.73
C GLU A 43 -3.93 -21.73 5.84
N ARG A 44 -3.12 -20.66 6.05
CA ARG A 44 -3.34 -19.70 7.15
C ARG A 44 -4.45 -18.70 6.86
N TYR A 45 -4.44 -18.07 5.69
CA TYR A 45 -5.31 -16.91 5.40
C TYR A 45 -6.47 -17.20 4.45
N PHE A 46 -6.43 -18.29 3.72
CA PHE A 46 -7.39 -18.56 2.64
C PHE A 46 -7.98 -19.98 2.68
N ALA A 47 -7.90 -20.68 3.81
CA ALA A 47 -8.36 -22.07 3.95
C ALA A 47 -9.83 -22.28 3.57
N THR A 48 -10.67 -21.26 3.71
CA THR A 48 -12.11 -21.33 3.36
C THR A 48 -12.43 -20.86 1.94
N SER A 49 -11.42 -20.40 1.19
CA SER A 49 -11.60 -19.93 -0.19
C SER A 49 -11.80 -21.12 -1.15
N SER A 50 -12.53 -20.90 -2.23
CA SER A 50 -12.62 -21.86 -3.34
C SER A 50 -11.32 -21.97 -4.16
N THR A 51 -10.40 -21.01 -4.03
CA THR A 51 -9.13 -20.96 -4.77
C THR A 51 -7.98 -20.47 -3.86
N PRO A 52 -7.68 -21.21 -2.76
CA PRO A 52 -6.78 -20.72 -1.71
C PRO A 52 -5.37 -20.44 -2.23
N GLU A 53 -4.78 -21.32 -3.02
CA GLU A 53 -3.43 -21.15 -3.56
C GLU A 53 -3.32 -19.94 -4.52
N LYS A 54 -4.35 -19.72 -5.35
CA LYS A 54 -4.39 -18.54 -6.23
C LYS A 54 -4.43 -17.25 -5.42
N MET A 55 -5.23 -17.19 -4.36
CA MET A 55 -5.32 -16.03 -3.49
C MET A 55 -4.01 -15.79 -2.72
N ALA A 56 -3.40 -16.85 -2.22
CA ALA A 56 -2.11 -16.80 -1.55
C ALA A 56 -0.98 -16.35 -2.51
N GLY A 57 -0.98 -16.86 -3.74
CA GLY A 57 -0.04 -16.41 -4.78
C GLY A 57 -0.18 -14.91 -5.08
N ASN A 58 -1.42 -14.42 -5.20
CA ASN A 58 -1.68 -12.98 -5.36
C ASN A 58 -1.24 -12.19 -4.12
N MET A 59 -1.42 -12.72 -2.91
CA MET A 59 -0.92 -12.09 -1.69
C MET A 59 0.60 -11.97 -1.70
N LYS A 60 1.34 -13.02 -2.06
CA LYS A 60 2.81 -12.98 -2.18
C LYS A 60 3.25 -11.92 -3.20
N ILE A 61 2.60 -11.85 -4.37
CA ILE A 61 2.88 -10.82 -5.37
C ILE A 61 2.61 -9.42 -4.79
N SER A 62 1.53 -9.26 -4.04
CA SER A 62 1.23 -8.00 -3.37
C SER A 62 2.29 -7.63 -2.32
N MET A 63 2.71 -8.57 -1.47
CA MET A 63 3.78 -8.34 -0.49
C MET A 63 5.07 -7.89 -1.16
N THR A 64 5.44 -8.49 -2.30
CA THR A 64 6.57 -8.06 -3.12
C THR A 64 6.37 -6.65 -3.69
N SER A 65 5.17 -6.36 -4.20
CA SER A 65 4.83 -5.05 -4.76
C SER A 65 4.86 -3.93 -3.72
N TYR A 66 4.48 -4.24 -2.47
CA TYR A 66 4.61 -3.34 -1.32
C TYR A 66 6.01 -3.38 -0.68
N GLY A 67 6.95 -4.07 -1.29
CA GLY A 67 8.35 -4.09 -0.86
C GLY A 67 8.59 -4.80 0.48
N ILE A 68 7.70 -5.68 0.93
CA ILE A 68 7.86 -6.45 2.18
C ILE A 68 8.85 -7.60 1.96
N VAL A 69 8.68 -8.36 0.90
CA VAL A 69 9.49 -9.53 0.56
C VAL A 69 10.12 -9.40 -0.81
N THR A 70 11.23 -10.11 -1.02
CA THR A 70 11.92 -10.17 -2.32
C THR A 70 11.09 -10.92 -3.37
N ASP A 71 11.44 -10.76 -4.64
CA ASP A 71 10.72 -11.42 -5.74
C ASP A 71 11.05 -12.92 -5.87
N GLY A 72 12.27 -13.30 -5.50
CA GLY A 72 12.75 -14.70 -5.55
C GLY A 72 12.37 -15.52 -4.32
N GLU A 73 13.37 -16.08 -3.63
CA GLU A 73 13.19 -16.77 -2.35
C GLU A 73 12.50 -15.85 -1.34
N VAL A 74 11.75 -16.42 -0.42
CA VAL A 74 11.01 -15.67 0.58
C VAL A 74 11.97 -15.13 1.64
N ASN A 75 12.44 -13.92 1.39
CA ASN A 75 13.25 -13.16 2.34
C ASN A 75 12.65 -11.77 2.49
N PHE A 76 12.81 -11.17 3.66
CA PHE A 76 12.48 -9.74 3.80
C PHE A 76 13.38 -8.89 2.89
N THR A 77 12.81 -7.82 2.39
CA THR A 77 13.60 -6.67 1.93
C THR A 77 14.13 -5.90 3.15
N ASP A 78 15.03 -4.94 2.95
CA ASP A 78 15.48 -4.04 4.04
C ASP A 78 14.28 -3.34 4.69
N MET A 79 13.33 -2.85 3.88
CA MET A 79 12.10 -2.24 4.38
C MET A 79 11.23 -3.23 5.14
N GLY A 80 11.06 -4.45 4.64
CA GLY A 80 10.30 -5.49 5.34
C GLY A 80 10.90 -5.80 6.69
N ARG A 81 12.24 -5.85 6.79
CA ARG A 81 12.97 -6.07 8.04
C ARG A 81 12.83 -4.87 9.00
N GLU A 82 12.89 -3.64 8.50
CA GLU A 82 12.65 -2.43 9.30
C GLU A 82 11.24 -2.43 9.90
N LEU A 83 10.22 -2.84 9.15
CA LEU A 83 8.85 -2.94 9.66
C LEU A 83 8.69 -4.06 10.68
N PHE A 84 9.32 -5.22 10.46
CA PHE A 84 9.21 -6.38 11.34
C PHE A 84 9.68 -6.12 12.78
N VAL A 85 10.68 -5.24 12.97
CA VAL A 85 11.17 -4.92 14.32
C VAL A 85 10.23 -4.02 15.11
N ILE A 86 9.25 -3.38 14.47
CA ILE A 86 8.26 -2.53 15.14
C ILE A 86 7.18 -3.43 15.73
N GLN A 87 7.04 -3.42 17.06
CA GLN A 87 6.09 -4.28 17.77
C GLN A 87 4.79 -3.54 18.17
N ASP A 88 4.84 -2.21 18.21
CA ASP A 88 3.66 -1.39 18.44
C ASP A 88 2.84 -1.28 17.15
N GLU A 89 1.55 -1.60 17.22
CA GLU A 89 0.68 -1.66 16.05
C GLU A 89 0.47 -0.26 15.42
N GLU A 90 0.29 0.77 16.22
CA GLU A 90 0.09 2.13 15.72
C GLU A 90 1.36 2.65 15.03
N GLU A 91 2.52 2.43 15.66
CA GLU A 91 3.81 2.78 15.09
C GLU A 91 4.06 2.02 13.78
N LEU A 92 3.74 0.72 13.72
CA LEU A 92 3.90 -0.12 12.53
C LEU A 92 3.06 0.41 11.36
N TYR A 93 1.76 0.67 11.58
CA TYR A 93 0.91 1.19 10.52
C TYR A 93 1.32 2.61 10.10
N THR A 94 1.80 3.43 11.03
CA THR A 94 2.33 4.77 10.75
C THR A 94 3.59 4.69 9.88
N ALA A 95 4.54 3.81 10.24
CA ALA A 95 5.76 3.59 9.45
C ALA A 95 5.45 3.06 8.05
N PHE A 96 4.52 2.10 7.95
CA PHE A 96 4.11 1.54 6.65
C PHE A 96 3.40 2.58 5.77
N ALA A 97 2.49 3.38 6.34
CA ALA A 97 1.83 4.47 5.61
C ALA A 97 2.83 5.51 5.11
N LYS A 98 3.84 5.87 5.91
CA LYS A 98 4.92 6.76 5.47
C LYS A 98 5.67 6.19 4.27
N ARG A 99 5.96 4.89 4.25
CA ARG A 99 6.56 4.22 3.09
C ARG A 99 5.67 4.27 1.86
N ILE A 100 4.37 4.02 2.03
CA ILE A 100 3.38 4.13 0.95
C ILE A 100 3.38 5.54 0.37
N LEU A 101 3.32 6.57 1.22
CA LEU A 101 3.28 7.96 0.78
C LEU A 101 4.53 8.34 -0.02
N LEU A 102 5.73 8.04 0.51
CA LEU A 102 6.98 8.55 -0.03
C LEU A 102 7.54 7.70 -1.19
N TYR A 103 7.30 6.40 -1.21
CA TYR A 103 8.00 5.48 -2.13
C TYR A 103 7.08 4.67 -3.05
N MET A 104 5.75 4.74 -2.85
CA MET A 104 4.79 3.92 -3.59
C MET A 104 3.70 4.74 -4.29
N ASN A 105 4.02 5.97 -4.66
CA ASN A 105 3.09 6.92 -5.26
C ASN A 105 1.86 7.27 -4.40
N GLY A 106 1.94 7.09 -3.07
CA GLY A 106 0.87 7.47 -2.16
C GLY A 106 0.59 8.97 -2.16
N LEU A 107 1.62 9.82 -2.27
CA LEU A 107 1.45 11.27 -2.42
C LEU A 107 0.70 11.64 -3.72
N LYS A 108 0.91 10.88 -4.81
CA LYS A 108 0.14 11.08 -6.05
C LYS A 108 -1.33 10.72 -5.87
N LEU A 109 -1.64 9.69 -5.09
CA LEU A 109 -3.02 9.39 -4.70
C LEU A 109 -3.63 10.54 -3.89
N ILE A 110 -2.91 11.09 -2.90
CA ILE A 110 -3.35 12.25 -2.10
C ILE A 110 -3.62 13.46 -2.99
N GLU A 111 -2.68 13.80 -3.89
CA GLU A 111 -2.85 14.90 -4.84
C GLU A 111 -4.09 14.69 -5.73
N THR A 112 -4.29 13.47 -6.23
CA THR A 112 -5.48 13.12 -7.03
C THR A 112 -6.78 13.33 -6.24
N LEU A 113 -6.81 12.93 -4.96
CA LEU A 113 -7.97 13.16 -4.10
C LEU A 113 -8.27 14.64 -3.88
N ARG A 114 -7.23 15.48 -3.69
CA ARG A 114 -7.40 16.94 -3.60
C ARG A 114 -7.96 17.54 -4.88
N GLN A 115 -7.50 17.10 -6.04
CA GLN A 115 -8.03 17.57 -7.33
C GLN A 115 -9.50 17.20 -7.53
N ILE A 116 -9.90 15.98 -7.16
CA ILE A 116 -11.30 15.54 -7.21
C ILE A 116 -12.16 16.43 -6.29
N ASP A 117 -11.70 16.70 -5.06
CA ASP A 117 -12.42 17.54 -4.10
C ASP A 117 -12.52 19.01 -4.58
N LEU A 118 -11.44 19.57 -5.11
CA LEU A 118 -11.41 20.92 -5.70
C LEU A 118 -12.39 21.09 -6.86
N ASN A 119 -12.60 20.03 -7.64
CA ASN A 119 -13.58 20.00 -8.73
C ASN A 119 -15.03 19.84 -8.23
N GLY A 120 -15.25 19.68 -6.92
CA GLY A 120 -16.56 19.43 -6.34
C GLY A 120 -17.12 18.03 -6.64
N GLU A 121 -16.25 17.10 -7.02
CA GLU A 121 -16.62 15.73 -7.35
C GLU A 121 -16.54 14.81 -6.11
N THR A 122 -17.32 13.72 -6.12
CA THR A 122 -17.23 12.70 -5.07
C THR A 122 -16.18 11.66 -5.46
N ALA A 123 -15.19 11.47 -4.58
CA ALA A 123 -14.18 10.43 -4.77
C ALA A 123 -14.79 9.04 -4.58
N THR A 124 -14.61 8.19 -5.59
CA THR A 124 -14.94 6.77 -5.62
C THR A 124 -13.76 6.00 -6.18
N ASN A 125 -13.70 4.67 -6.02
CA ASN A 125 -12.62 3.89 -6.63
C ASN A 125 -12.51 4.13 -8.14
N MET A 126 -13.65 4.27 -8.83
CA MET A 126 -13.66 4.50 -10.28
C MET A 126 -13.18 5.91 -10.65
N SER A 127 -13.67 6.97 -9.97
CA SER A 127 -13.24 8.35 -10.27
C SER A 127 -11.75 8.55 -9.97
N VAL A 128 -11.25 7.97 -8.88
CA VAL A 128 -9.83 7.99 -8.52
C VAL A 128 -8.98 7.26 -9.56
N ASN A 129 -9.38 6.04 -9.96
CA ASN A 129 -8.66 5.30 -11.00
C ASN A 129 -8.64 6.08 -12.33
N ASN A 130 -9.77 6.67 -12.75
CA ASN A 130 -9.84 7.46 -13.98
C ASN A 130 -8.93 8.69 -13.92
N ALA A 131 -8.89 9.39 -12.79
CA ALA A 131 -8.01 10.53 -12.60
C ALA A 131 -6.52 10.13 -12.63
N LEU A 132 -6.15 9.01 -12.00
CA LEU A 132 -4.78 8.47 -12.06
C LEU A 132 -4.40 8.03 -13.48
N ILE A 133 -5.32 7.38 -14.22
CA ILE A 133 -5.10 6.99 -15.61
C ILE A 133 -4.87 8.24 -16.49
N ALA A 134 -5.63 9.32 -16.25
CA ALA A 134 -5.42 10.59 -16.96
C ALA A 134 -4.05 11.22 -16.66
N GLN A 135 -3.46 10.94 -15.50
CA GLN A 135 -2.09 11.32 -15.12
C GLN A 135 -1.01 10.36 -15.64
N GLY A 136 -1.38 9.35 -16.43
CA GLY A 136 -0.46 8.39 -17.06
C GLY A 136 -0.20 7.10 -16.25
N PHE A 137 -0.95 6.86 -15.15
CA PHE A 137 -0.81 5.61 -14.40
C PHE A 137 -1.32 4.40 -15.19
N GLN A 138 -0.58 3.29 -15.09
CA GLN A 138 -0.92 2.03 -15.76
C GLN A 138 -1.94 1.22 -14.94
N LEU A 139 -3.16 1.71 -14.90
CA LEU A 139 -4.28 1.10 -14.17
C LEU A 139 -5.43 0.76 -15.11
N ARG A 140 -6.31 -0.14 -14.64
CA ARG A 140 -7.65 -0.31 -15.23
C ARG A 140 -8.65 0.46 -14.37
N GLN A 141 -9.74 0.92 -14.97
CA GLN A 141 -10.83 1.61 -14.24
C GLN A 141 -11.37 0.78 -13.05
N THR A 142 -11.36 -0.54 -13.19
CA THR A 142 -11.82 -1.49 -12.17
C THR A 142 -10.70 -2.02 -11.27
N SER A 143 -9.51 -1.44 -11.34
CA SER A 143 -8.37 -1.84 -10.48
C SER A 143 -8.68 -1.58 -9.02
N ASN A 144 -8.23 -2.48 -8.14
CA ASN A 144 -8.33 -2.32 -6.69
C ASN A 144 -7.07 -1.73 -6.05
N ASN A 145 -6.04 -1.36 -6.84
CA ASN A 145 -4.75 -0.91 -6.30
C ASN A 145 -4.90 0.35 -5.44
N ALA A 146 -5.58 1.38 -5.96
CA ALA A 146 -5.85 2.62 -5.21
C ALA A 146 -6.73 2.34 -3.97
N GLN A 147 -7.73 1.46 -4.10
CA GLN A 147 -8.61 1.07 -2.99
C GLN A 147 -7.83 0.38 -1.86
N VAL A 148 -6.92 -0.54 -2.18
CA VAL A 148 -6.11 -1.22 -1.16
C VAL A 148 -5.11 -0.26 -0.52
N MET A 149 -4.47 0.59 -1.31
CA MET A 149 -3.60 1.65 -0.77
C MET A 149 -4.35 2.56 0.20
N LYS A 150 -5.57 2.99 -0.17
CA LYS A 150 -6.46 3.75 0.72
C LYS A 150 -6.67 3.04 2.06
N LEU A 151 -6.98 1.73 2.04
CA LEU A 151 -7.23 0.96 3.27
C LEU A 151 -6.00 0.92 4.20
N TRP A 152 -4.79 0.83 3.65
CA TRP A 152 -3.57 0.94 4.44
C TRP A 152 -3.38 2.33 5.04
N LEU A 153 -3.68 3.39 4.27
CA LEU A 153 -3.60 4.77 4.75
C LEU A 153 -4.69 5.09 5.80
N GLU A 154 -5.84 4.40 5.75
CA GLU A 154 -6.88 4.48 6.79
C GLU A 154 -6.40 3.92 8.13
N LYS A 155 -5.60 2.84 8.12
CA LYS A 155 -5.03 2.26 9.35
C LYS A 155 -4.11 3.23 10.10
N ALA A 156 -3.47 4.14 9.40
CA ALA A 156 -2.62 5.20 9.98
C ALA A 156 -3.37 6.53 10.18
N ASN A 157 -4.70 6.56 10.02
CA ASN A 157 -5.54 7.75 10.11
C ASN A 157 -5.19 8.88 9.11
N ILE A 158 -4.52 8.56 7.98
CA ILE A 158 -4.23 9.51 6.91
C ILE A 158 -5.47 9.76 6.04
N LEU A 159 -6.28 8.73 5.84
CA LEU A 159 -7.55 8.80 5.14
C LEU A 159 -8.70 8.35 6.04
N ASN A 160 -9.90 8.88 5.78
CA ASN A 160 -11.17 8.37 6.28
C ASN A 160 -12.12 8.24 5.08
N GLY A 161 -12.34 7.02 4.59
CA GLY A 161 -12.85 6.82 3.25
C GLY A 161 -11.88 7.42 2.22
N TRP A 162 -12.38 8.27 1.35
CA TRP A 162 -11.57 9.02 0.39
C TRP A 162 -11.26 10.46 0.85
N ARG A 163 -11.53 10.80 2.12
CA ARG A 163 -11.24 12.12 2.68
C ARG A 163 -9.88 12.13 3.36
N ILE A 164 -9.10 13.17 3.08
CA ILE A 164 -7.76 13.35 3.63
C ILE A 164 -7.86 13.94 5.04
N ASN A 165 -7.13 13.37 5.99
CA ASN A 165 -6.84 13.97 7.27
C ASN A 165 -5.55 14.81 7.13
N GLU A 166 -5.71 16.07 6.74
CA GLU A 166 -4.57 16.96 6.44
C GLU A 166 -3.65 17.16 7.65
N GLY A 167 -4.20 17.23 8.87
CA GLY A 167 -3.40 17.36 10.08
C GLY A 167 -2.47 16.16 10.30
N ARG A 168 -3.02 14.94 10.17
CA ARG A 168 -2.23 13.70 10.31
C ARG A 168 -1.23 13.52 9.17
N LEU A 169 -1.61 13.88 7.96
CA LEU A 169 -0.72 13.85 6.80
C LEU A 169 0.47 14.78 7.01
N SER A 170 0.24 16.03 7.40
CA SER A 170 1.29 17.02 7.67
C SER A 170 2.24 16.58 8.79
N GLU A 171 1.70 16.04 9.87
CA GLU A 171 2.48 15.47 10.96
C GLU A 171 3.43 14.36 10.47
N LEU A 172 2.92 13.46 9.62
CA LEU A 172 3.69 12.30 9.19
C LEU A 172 4.79 12.64 8.18
N ILE A 173 4.55 13.57 7.27
CA ILE A 173 5.52 13.94 6.23
C ILE A 173 6.32 15.20 6.57
N GLY A 174 6.02 15.89 7.70
CA GLY A 174 6.73 17.09 8.16
C GLY A 174 6.52 18.31 7.26
N ILE A 175 5.41 18.35 6.49
CA ILE A 175 5.04 19.47 5.63
C ILE A 175 3.83 20.15 6.27
N GLU A 176 3.93 21.44 6.61
CA GLU A 176 2.78 22.21 7.07
C GLU A 176 1.76 22.40 5.92
N SER A 177 0.48 22.38 6.24
CA SER A 177 -0.62 22.38 5.26
C SER A 177 -0.63 23.59 4.32
N GLU A 178 0.02 24.68 4.68
CA GLU A 178 0.12 25.90 3.90
C GLU A 178 1.16 25.82 2.77
N ASP A 179 2.13 24.87 2.84
CA ASP A 179 3.18 24.68 1.84
C ASP A 179 2.80 23.72 0.71
N ILE A 180 1.61 23.10 0.81
CA ILE A 180 1.12 22.17 -0.21
C ILE A 180 0.38 22.93 -1.32
N GLY A 181 1.08 23.84 -1.97
CA GLY A 181 0.74 24.27 -3.31
C GLY A 181 0.97 23.13 -4.31
N PRO A 182 0.47 23.22 -5.56
CA PRO A 182 0.72 22.21 -6.57
C PRO A 182 2.22 21.89 -6.58
N LEU A 183 2.56 20.63 -6.29
CA LEU A 183 3.95 20.16 -6.22
C LEU A 183 4.66 20.62 -7.49
N ARG A 184 5.44 21.68 -7.40
CA ARG A 184 6.42 22.01 -8.43
C ARG A 184 7.34 20.80 -8.53
N GLU A 185 7.66 20.40 -9.75
CA GLU A 185 8.56 19.31 -10.09
C GLU A 185 9.68 19.20 -9.05
N CYS A 186 9.70 18.05 -8.38
CA CYS A 186 10.56 17.85 -7.21
C CYS A 186 12.02 17.80 -7.67
N GLU A 187 12.80 18.83 -7.34
CA GLU A 187 14.27 18.86 -7.47
C GLU A 187 14.99 17.88 -6.50
N LEU A 188 14.35 16.78 -6.11
CA LEU A 188 14.91 15.74 -5.24
C LEU A 188 15.16 14.43 -5.98
N CYS A 189 15.52 14.51 -7.26
CA CYS A 189 16.13 13.41 -7.99
C CYS A 189 17.60 13.76 -8.27
N ILE A 190 18.46 13.60 -7.28
CA ILE A 190 19.90 13.40 -7.46
C ILE A 190 20.30 12.19 -6.63
#